data_1deb7456cfd84f1d638b1b45f27db1f6
#
_entry.id   1deb7456cfd84f1d638b1b45f27db1f6
#
_cell.length_a   1.000
_cell.length_b   1.000
_cell.length_c   1.000
_cell.angle_alpha   90.00
_cell.angle_beta   90.00
_cell.angle_gamma   90.00
#
_symmetry.space_group_name_H-M   'P 1'
#
loop_
_entity.id
_entity.type
_entity.pdbx_description
1 polymer ?
#
loop_
_entity_poly.entity_id
_entity_poly.type
_entity_poly.pdbx_seq_one_letter_code
_entity_poly.pdbx_strand_id
1 'polypeptide(L)'
;MKQNIRVLSFLLAVCLIAGFLPATYVAAETTVQIVENIGDGQFLYYGENKWLVLDADADNNGEAGMFLLSADVASSDIQFEDSGLTNVWDGSDAKAWAEAFATETFTEEELSAIKAVTKNDAAGTYSSLAWKESNLNNEQVFFLSAEEVSTYLNADHAAAGNGWWLRSGCADNTGIYAGVVSDIGIVGTPHVAAKYDARPAMNLDSSKIAMFKSATDGYKVVLLDETTDFSASAEVGTQDKGYTDWTVEVTYAGAMTGENAYVSAAIIDADGNTVYYANVANNSESGTATVAIPDGLLGKYTLKVFSEQVNGGNKTDYATGTVSFDFTVDDGMGDIISWNLALGDDLSLNFYVKADPSIVSDGYVSITVGEGNAAQYKISEAAQDAEGNYIFSANVAAAQMTDAIKLQFSIGEEKGAVHTYSVRQYADTILAGDYDEELKALVKEMLNYGGKAQLYFNYNTENLANKGITVEEATVPTENNKVAVSGSVEGIRFYGASLVFTNKTAVRYYFAVSGDIDSYSFKVGDTSYKAVAKDGMYYVEIPGINPQDLAEEIVLTVSDGTDSMAVGYSPLNYIVRMYGKGTEALKNLLAAMYGYHLKAALYTK
;
A
#
# COMPACT_ATOMS: atom_id res chain seq x y z
N MET A 1 -11.02 -12.21 -57.63
CA MET A 1 -11.57 -13.26 -56.79
C MET A 1 -11.42 -12.78 -55.33
N LYS A 2 -12.48 -12.26 -54.77
CA LYS A 2 -12.56 -11.78 -53.38
C LYS A 2 -13.18 -12.90 -52.55
N GLN A 3 -12.49 -13.40 -51.55
CA GLN A 3 -13.09 -14.27 -50.53
C GLN A 3 -13.34 -13.47 -49.25
N ASN A 4 -14.61 -13.36 -48.94
CA ASN A 4 -15.13 -12.79 -47.68
C ASN A 4 -14.99 -13.83 -46.57
N ILE A 5 -14.35 -13.46 -45.47
CA ILE A 5 -14.41 -14.22 -44.22
C ILE A 5 -15.52 -13.59 -43.39
N ARG A 6 -16.57 -14.35 -43.16
CA ARG A 6 -17.69 -14.01 -42.28
C ARG A 6 -17.30 -14.42 -40.84
N VAL A 7 -17.34 -13.45 -39.94
CA VAL A 7 -17.29 -13.68 -38.49
C VAL A 7 -18.67 -14.22 -38.08
N LEU A 8 -18.67 -15.41 -37.51
CA LEU A 8 -19.89 -16.06 -37.00
C LEU A 8 -20.02 -15.74 -35.49
N SER A 9 -21.00 -14.91 -35.15
CA SER A 9 -21.42 -14.69 -33.78
C SER A 9 -22.24 -15.90 -33.33
N PHE A 10 -21.81 -16.61 -32.29
CA PHE A 10 -22.64 -17.61 -31.60
C PHE A 10 -23.34 -16.98 -30.43
N LEU A 11 -24.63 -16.72 -30.57
CA LEU A 11 -25.56 -16.57 -29.45
C LEU A 11 -25.93 -17.98 -28.99
N LEU A 12 -25.56 -18.33 -27.75
CA LEU A 12 -26.06 -19.54 -27.12
C LEU A 12 -27.23 -19.18 -26.20
N ALA A 13 -28.44 -19.48 -26.66
CA ALA A 13 -29.63 -19.50 -25.81
C ALA A 13 -29.64 -20.83 -25.06
N VAL A 14 -29.55 -20.79 -23.73
CA VAL A 14 -29.72 -21.98 -22.86
C VAL A 14 -31.18 -22.07 -22.47
N CYS A 15 -31.88 -23.07 -22.97
CA CYS A 15 -33.20 -23.48 -22.49
C CYS A 15 -33.06 -24.21 -21.16
N LEU A 16 -33.83 -23.74 -20.16
CA LEU A 16 -34.04 -24.46 -18.90
C LEU A 16 -34.71 -25.82 -19.17
N ILE A 17 -34.02 -26.88 -18.76
CA ILE A 17 -34.66 -28.18 -18.47
C ILE A 17 -34.35 -28.49 -17.01
N ALA A 18 -35.40 -28.42 -16.16
CA ALA A 18 -35.33 -28.89 -14.80
C ALA A 18 -35.18 -30.42 -14.79
N GLY A 19 -34.02 -30.87 -14.32
CA GLY A 19 -33.75 -32.26 -14.07
C GLY A 19 -32.48 -32.36 -13.22
N PHE A 20 -32.61 -32.97 -12.06
CA PHE A 20 -31.48 -33.26 -11.17
C PHE A 20 -30.35 -33.95 -11.92
N LEU A 21 -29.32 -33.20 -12.24
CA LEU A 21 -28.00 -33.70 -12.62
C LEU A 21 -27.01 -33.20 -11.57
N PRO A 22 -26.04 -34.03 -11.15
CA PRO A 22 -24.95 -33.56 -10.29
C PRO A 22 -24.25 -32.41 -11.02
N ALA A 23 -23.99 -31.32 -10.31
CA ALA A 23 -23.33 -30.16 -10.84
C ALA A 23 -21.97 -30.59 -11.42
N THR A 24 -21.86 -30.63 -12.75
CA THR A 24 -20.58 -30.78 -13.40
C THR A 24 -19.83 -29.48 -13.26
N TYR A 25 -18.73 -29.54 -12.55
CA TYR A 25 -17.75 -28.48 -12.40
C TYR A 25 -17.39 -27.87 -13.77
N VAL A 26 -17.71 -26.62 -13.98
CA VAL A 26 -17.13 -25.80 -15.04
C VAL A 26 -16.05 -24.97 -14.40
N ALA A 27 -14.79 -25.26 -14.75
CA ALA A 27 -13.67 -24.43 -14.35
C ALA A 27 -13.97 -22.97 -14.74
N ALA A 28 -14.05 -22.08 -13.78
CA ALA A 28 -14.29 -20.66 -14.01
C ALA A 28 -13.07 -20.06 -14.72
N GLU A 29 -13.20 -19.72 -15.99
CA GLU A 29 -12.28 -18.79 -16.63
C GLU A 29 -12.61 -17.37 -16.17
N THR A 30 -11.60 -16.66 -15.73
CA THR A 30 -11.56 -15.33 -15.15
C THR A 30 -12.07 -15.27 -13.73
N THR A 31 -11.16 -15.43 -12.83
CA THR A 31 -11.34 -15.25 -11.42
C THR A 31 -11.72 -13.80 -11.12
N VAL A 32 -12.96 -13.58 -10.66
CA VAL A 32 -13.33 -12.31 -10.04
C VAL A 32 -12.39 -12.12 -8.86
N GLN A 33 -11.58 -11.06 -8.87
CA GLN A 33 -10.77 -10.70 -7.72
C GLN A 33 -11.66 -10.00 -6.71
N ILE A 34 -11.63 -10.48 -5.47
CA ILE A 34 -12.26 -9.83 -4.32
C ILE A 34 -11.15 -9.20 -3.51
N VAL A 35 -11.25 -7.89 -3.27
CA VAL A 35 -10.31 -7.15 -2.44
C VAL A 35 -11.06 -6.38 -1.36
N GLU A 36 -10.45 -6.23 -0.20
CA GLU A 36 -11.02 -5.48 0.91
C GLU A 36 -10.76 -3.98 0.78
N ASN A 37 -9.65 -3.61 0.14
CA ASN A 37 -9.23 -2.22 -0.03
C ASN A 37 -8.77 -1.96 -1.46
N ILE A 38 -8.96 -0.72 -1.91
CA ILE A 38 -8.43 -0.19 -3.17
C ILE A 38 -7.63 1.09 -2.86
N GLY A 39 -6.76 1.50 -3.78
CA GLY A 39 -5.86 2.65 -3.56
C GLY A 39 -6.31 3.93 -4.29
N ASP A 40 -5.64 5.03 -3.95
CA ASP A 40 -5.81 6.31 -4.60
C ASP A 40 -5.46 6.23 -6.10
N GLY A 41 -6.19 6.98 -6.92
CA GLY A 41 -6.03 6.99 -8.37
C GLY A 41 -6.68 5.82 -9.10
N GLN A 42 -7.21 4.81 -8.38
CA GLN A 42 -7.95 3.71 -8.98
C GLN A 42 -9.39 4.15 -9.33
N PHE A 43 -10.02 3.36 -10.20
CA PHE A 43 -11.40 3.57 -10.56
C PHE A 43 -12.31 2.54 -9.92
N LEU A 44 -13.51 2.98 -9.52
CA LEU A 44 -14.58 2.11 -9.06
C LEU A 44 -15.91 2.45 -9.72
N TYR A 45 -16.84 1.49 -9.72
CA TYR A 45 -18.23 1.65 -10.13
C TYR A 45 -19.13 1.67 -8.91
N TYR A 46 -19.98 2.70 -8.82
CA TYR A 46 -21.01 2.88 -7.80
C TYR A 46 -22.21 3.61 -8.37
N GLY A 47 -23.43 3.11 -8.15
CA GLY A 47 -24.65 3.66 -8.75
C GLY A 47 -24.58 3.70 -10.28
N GLU A 48 -24.08 2.65 -10.92
CA GLU A 48 -23.83 2.54 -12.38
C GLU A 48 -22.76 3.51 -12.93
N ASN A 49 -22.29 4.48 -12.15
CA ASN A 49 -21.30 5.48 -12.57
C ASN A 49 -19.88 5.05 -12.20
N LYS A 50 -18.93 5.52 -12.99
CA LYS A 50 -17.50 5.33 -12.76
C LYS A 50 -16.94 6.50 -11.95
N TRP A 51 -16.18 6.19 -10.91
CA TRP A 51 -15.60 7.15 -9.98
C TRP A 51 -14.10 6.97 -9.90
N LEU A 52 -13.37 8.08 -9.81
CA LEU A 52 -11.95 8.14 -9.47
C LEU A 52 -11.82 8.23 -7.96
N VAL A 53 -11.02 7.37 -7.35
CA VAL A 53 -10.67 7.42 -5.93
C VAL A 53 -9.64 8.54 -5.75
N LEU A 54 -10.01 9.59 -5.04
CA LEU A 54 -9.13 10.70 -4.68
C LEU A 54 -8.34 10.39 -3.40
N ASP A 55 -9.00 9.77 -2.42
CA ASP A 55 -8.44 9.28 -1.18
C ASP A 55 -9.21 8.01 -0.78
N ALA A 56 -8.50 6.92 -0.60
CA ALA A 56 -9.10 5.62 -0.32
C ALA A 56 -9.41 5.40 1.17
N ASP A 57 -8.76 6.13 2.06
CA ASP A 57 -8.78 5.92 3.51
C ASP A 57 -9.50 7.04 4.26
N ALA A 58 -9.61 8.22 3.64
CA ALA A 58 -10.22 9.38 4.26
C ALA A 58 -11.23 10.09 3.35
N ASP A 59 -12.25 10.68 3.96
CA ASP A 59 -13.16 11.60 3.29
C ASP A 59 -12.50 12.99 3.09
N ASN A 60 -13.19 13.90 2.42
CA ASN A 60 -12.65 15.25 2.17
C ASN A 60 -12.50 16.16 3.42
N ASN A 61 -12.83 15.64 4.61
CA ASN A 61 -12.53 16.25 5.92
C ASN A 61 -11.35 15.60 6.64
N GLY A 62 -10.79 14.51 6.08
CA GLY A 62 -9.76 13.69 6.71
C GLY A 62 -10.30 12.72 7.78
N GLU A 63 -11.61 12.46 7.79
CA GLU A 63 -12.24 11.43 8.62
C GLU A 63 -12.31 10.10 7.85
N ALA A 64 -12.48 8.98 8.57
CA ALA A 64 -12.58 7.65 7.94
C ALA A 64 -13.69 7.62 6.87
N GLY A 65 -13.36 7.16 5.67
CA GLY A 65 -14.24 7.13 4.50
C GLY A 65 -13.44 7.04 3.22
N MET A 66 -14.08 7.20 2.09
CA MET A 66 -13.44 7.20 0.78
C MET A 66 -13.90 8.42 -0.02
N PHE A 67 -12.98 9.25 -0.47
CA PHE A 67 -13.28 10.45 -1.25
C PHE A 67 -13.23 10.15 -2.74
N LEU A 68 -14.32 10.45 -3.45
CA LEU A 68 -14.54 10.09 -4.84
C LEU A 68 -14.88 11.31 -5.70
N LEU A 69 -14.39 11.28 -6.94
CA LEU A 69 -14.76 12.21 -8.01
C LEU A 69 -15.31 11.42 -9.20
N SER A 70 -16.41 11.84 -9.80
CA SER A 70 -16.89 11.23 -11.04
C SER A 70 -15.75 11.14 -12.07
N ALA A 71 -15.52 9.96 -12.65
CA ALA A 71 -14.47 9.78 -13.65
C ALA A 71 -14.78 10.58 -14.91
N ASP A 72 -16.05 10.58 -15.30
CA ASP A 72 -16.59 11.23 -16.48
C ASP A 72 -17.45 12.45 -16.12
N VAL A 73 -17.77 13.25 -17.10
CA VAL A 73 -18.76 14.33 -17.01
C VAL A 73 -20.15 13.73 -16.83
N ALA A 74 -20.83 14.09 -15.75
CA ALA A 74 -22.17 13.59 -15.44
C ALA A 74 -23.28 14.37 -16.17
N SER A 75 -23.06 15.64 -16.48
CA SER A 75 -23.98 16.49 -17.27
C SER A 75 -23.20 17.60 -17.95
N SER A 76 -23.66 18.02 -19.12
CA SER A 76 -23.06 19.13 -19.86
C SER A 76 -23.97 20.36 -19.84
N ASP A 77 -23.37 21.52 -20.13
CA ASP A 77 -24.07 22.80 -20.32
C ASP A 77 -24.86 23.30 -19.10
N ILE A 78 -24.43 23.01 -17.87
CA ILE A 78 -25.03 23.59 -16.66
C ILE A 78 -24.44 24.98 -16.37
N GLN A 79 -25.22 25.81 -15.70
CA GLN A 79 -24.75 27.11 -15.18
C GLN A 79 -24.45 26.97 -13.69
N PHE A 80 -23.46 27.72 -13.19
CA PHE A 80 -23.24 27.77 -11.74
C PHE A 80 -24.40 28.48 -11.05
N GLU A 81 -24.86 29.62 -11.68
CA GLU A 81 -25.97 30.43 -11.23
C GLU A 81 -26.57 31.16 -12.44
N ASP A 82 -27.83 30.86 -12.80
CA ASP A 82 -28.47 31.36 -14.02
C ASP A 82 -28.78 32.87 -13.98
N SER A 83 -29.05 33.40 -12.79
CA SER A 83 -29.26 34.82 -12.57
C SER A 83 -28.02 35.68 -12.88
N GLY A 84 -26.83 35.04 -12.80
CA GLY A 84 -25.53 35.71 -13.02
C GLY A 84 -25.15 36.70 -11.93
N LEU A 85 -25.77 36.65 -10.74
CA LEU A 85 -25.63 37.68 -9.70
C LEU A 85 -24.81 37.23 -8.48
N THR A 86 -24.53 35.93 -8.31
CA THR A 86 -23.78 35.44 -7.19
C THR A 86 -22.88 34.24 -7.57
N ASN A 87 -21.73 34.13 -6.91
CA ASN A 87 -20.80 33.02 -7.03
C ASN A 87 -20.69 32.24 -5.71
N VAL A 88 -21.71 32.29 -4.87
CA VAL A 88 -21.77 31.56 -3.63
C VAL A 88 -22.36 30.19 -3.91
N TRP A 89 -21.70 29.13 -3.41
CA TRP A 89 -22.15 27.74 -3.59
C TRP A 89 -23.53 27.49 -2.96
N ASP A 90 -23.71 27.94 -1.73
CA ASP A 90 -24.98 27.78 -1.03
C ASP A 90 -26.10 28.55 -1.71
N GLY A 91 -27.14 27.84 -2.13
CA GLY A 91 -28.27 28.38 -2.89
C GLY A 91 -28.05 28.53 -4.39
N SER A 92 -26.90 28.11 -4.95
CA SER A 92 -26.66 28.14 -6.40
C SER A 92 -27.42 27.04 -7.16
N ASP A 93 -27.63 27.24 -8.48
CA ASP A 93 -28.19 26.23 -9.37
C ASP A 93 -27.27 25.00 -9.47
N ALA A 94 -25.94 25.20 -9.39
CA ALA A 94 -24.96 24.12 -9.38
C ALA A 94 -25.11 23.21 -8.15
N LYS A 95 -25.37 23.78 -6.95
CA LYS A 95 -25.71 23.00 -5.75
C LYS A 95 -27.03 22.25 -5.92
N ALA A 96 -28.07 22.93 -6.39
CA ALA A 96 -29.38 22.31 -6.63
C ALA A 96 -29.27 21.13 -7.63
N TRP A 97 -28.43 21.27 -8.65
CA TRP A 97 -28.12 20.18 -9.58
C TRP A 97 -27.45 18.99 -8.87
N ALA A 98 -26.45 19.25 -8.00
CA ALA A 98 -25.75 18.18 -7.28
C ALA A 98 -26.69 17.42 -6.32
N GLU A 99 -27.61 18.13 -5.65
CA GLU A 99 -28.64 17.54 -4.78
C GLU A 99 -29.64 16.69 -5.60
N ALA A 100 -30.07 17.17 -6.78
CA ALA A 100 -30.92 16.43 -7.69
C ALA A 100 -30.21 15.18 -8.24
N PHE A 101 -28.95 15.32 -8.66
CA PHE A 101 -28.14 14.20 -9.14
C PHE A 101 -28.06 13.07 -8.10
N ALA A 102 -27.87 13.39 -6.82
CA ALA A 102 -27.82 12.41 -5.76
C ALA A 102 -29.10 11.56 -5.70
N THR A 103 -30.27 12.20 -5.70
CA THR A 103 -31.57 11.53 -5.54
C THR A 103 -32.06 10.84 -6.82
N GLU A 104 -31.62 11.29 -8.00
CA GLU A 104 -32.02 10.71 -9.30
C GLU A 104 -31.11 9.54 -9.72
N THR A 105 -29.87 9.50 -9.19
CA THR A 105 -28.85 8.54 -9.60
C THR A 105 -28.78 7.32 -8.69
N PHE A 106 -28.92 7.53 -7.37
CA PHE A 106 -28.69 6.48 -6.38
C PHE A 106 -29.98 5.96 -5.79
N THR A 107 -30.03 4.65 -5.49
CA THR A 107 -31.08 4.05 -4.67
C THR A 107 -31.04 4.56 -3.23
N GLU A 108 -32.07 4.26 -2.42
CA GLU A 108 -32.08 4.64 -1.00
C GLU A 108 -30.91 3.97 -0.23
N GLU A 109 -30.61 2.72 -0.55
CA GLU A 109 -29.51 1.97 0.03
C GLU A 109 -28.15 2.56 -0.36
N GLU A 110 -27.96 2.90 -1.64
CA GLU A 110 -26.74 3.55 -2.11
C GLU A 110 -26.56 4.94 -1.47
N LEU A 111 -27.63 5.74 -1.40
CA LEU A 111 -27.59 7.04 -0.72
C LEU A 111 -27.23 6.92 0.76
N SER A 112 -27.67 5.85 1.43
CA SER A 112 -27.36 5.63 2.85
C SER A 112 -25.86 5.39 3.11
N ALA A 113 -25.13 4.94 2.11
CA ALA A 113 -23.68 4.74 2.17
C ALA A 113 -22.88 5.98 1.73
N ILE A 114 -23.53 7.01 1.19
CA ILE A 114 -22.89 8.28 0.88
C ILE A 114 -22.95 9.18 2.12
N LYS A 115 -21.80 9.53 2.68
CA LYS A 115 -21.69 10.40 3.86
C LYS A 115 -22.17 11.82 3.52
N ALA A 116 -23.06 12.36 4.35
CA ALA A 116 -23.36 13.77 4.31
C ALA A 116 -22.24 14.57 5.03
N VAL A 117 -21.66 15.53 4.35
CA VAL A 117 -20.47 16.24 4.79
C VAL A 117 -20.78 17.67 5.19
N THR A 118 -20.26 18.07 6.34
CA THR A 118 -20.14 19.48 6.73
C THR A 118 -18.66 19.83 6.81
N LYS A 119 -18.22 20.74 5.95
CA LYS A 119 -16.81 21.15 5.83
C LYS A 119 -16.70 22.66 5.72
N ASN A 120 -15.80 23.24 6.48
CA ASN A 120 -15.48 24.67 6.39
C ASN A 120 -14.24 24.87 5.52
N ASP A 121 -14.45 25.21 4.25
CA ASP A 121 -13.37 25.60 3.34
C ASP A 121 -13.13 27.10 3.44
N ALA A 122 -12.03 27.48 4.07
CA ALA A 122 -11.66 28.89 4.25
C ALA A 122 -11.28 29.55 2.92
N ALA A 123 -11.40 30.87 2.87
CA ALA A 123 -10.88 31.66 1.75
C ALA A 123 -9.36 31.46 1.62
N GLY A 124 -8.87 31.25 0.40
CA GLY A 124 -7.47 30.91 0.16
C GLY A 124 -6.98 31.29 -1.23
N THR A 125 -5.71 30.97 -1.52
CA THR A 125 -5.10 31.13 -2.84
C THR A 125 -4.63 29.78 -3.36
N TYR A 126 -5.28 29.29 -4.39
CA TYR A 126 -4.98 28.01 -5.04
C TYR A 126 -4.87 28.22 -6.55
N SER A 127 -3.97 27.50 -7.21
CA SER A 127 -3.71 27.67 -8.65
C SER A 127 -3.46 29.14 -9.07
N SER A 128 -2.78 29.91 -8.21
CA SER A 128 -2.49 31.35 -8.39
C SER A 128 -3.73 32.27 -8.44
N LEU A 129 -4.89 31.78 -8.04
CA LEU A 129 -6.15 32.54 -7.96
C LEU A 129 -6.64 32.64 -6.52
N ALA A 130 -7.31 33.73 -6.17
CA ALA A 130 -7.89 33.93 -4.85
C ALA A 130 -9.36 33.45 -4.83
N TRP A 131 -9.73 32.71 -3.80
CA TRP A 131 -11.03 32.05 -3.65
C TRP A 131 -11.74 32.50 -2.38
N LYS A 132 -13.05 32.57 -2.44
CA LYS A 132 -13.93 32.75 -1.28
C LYS A 132 -14.07 31.44 -0.51
N GLU A 133 -14.63 31.54 0.70
CA GLU A 133 -15.15 30.37 1.41
C GLU A 133 -16.15 29.60 0.53
N SER A 134 -16.06 28.28 0.54
CA SER A 134 -16.93 27.37 -0.22
C SER A 134 -17.35 26.18 0.64
N ASN A 135 -17.99 26.48 1.77
CA ASN A 135 -18.38 25.50 2.79
C ASN A 135 -19.41 24.50 2.27
N LEU A 136 -19.33 23.27 2.79
CA LEU A 136 -20.35 22.25 2.65
C LEU A 136 -21.19 22.20 3.94
N ASN A 137 -22.52 22.06 3.81
CA ASN A 137 -23.47 22.08 4.90
C ASN A 137 -24.39 20.84 4.84
N ASN A 138 -23.87 19.69 5.28
CA ASN A 138 -24.59 18.40 5.28
C ASN A 138 -24.95 17.93 3.85
N GLU A 139 -23.99 17.98 2.92
CA GLU A 139 -24.16 17.63 1.51
C GLU A 139 -23.57 16.25 1.22
N GLN A 140 -24.31 15.39 0.50
CA GLN A 140 -23.86 14.07 0.09
C GLN A 140 -23.12 14.09 -1.24
N VAL A 141 -23.58 14.92 -2.18
CA VAL A 141 -22.95 15.12 -3.49
C VAL A 141 -22.66 16.60 -3.67
N PHE A 142 -21.48 16.93 -4.14
CA PHE A 142 -21.01 18.30 -4.27
C PHE A 142 -19.98 18.41 -5.40
N PHE A 143 -19.58 19.63 -5.76
CA PHE A 143 -18.43 19.85 -6.65
C PHE A 143 -17.16 20.05 -5.81
N LEU A 144 -15.99 19.71 -6.38
CA LEU A 144 -14.72 19.98 -5.73
C LEU A 144 -14.52 21.49 -5.50
N SER A 145 -13.81 21.83 -4.42
CA SER A 145 -13.25 23.19 -4.25
C SER A 145 -11.95 23.35 -5.03
N ALA A 146 -11.50 24.59 -5.19
CA ALA A 146 -10.20 24.89 -5.80
C ALA A 146 -9.03 24.32 -4.95
N GLU A 147 -9.19 24.24 -3.63
CA GLU A 147 -8.23 23.60 -2.73
C GLU A 147 -8.15 22.09 -2.98
N GLU A 148 -9.30 21.43 -3.06
CA GLU A 148 -9.37 19.98 -3.30
C GLU A 148 -8.79 19.62 -4.67
N VAL A 149 -9.06 20.40 -5.72
CA VAL A 149 -8.42 20.22 -7.03
C VAL A 149 -6.89 20.31 -6.91
N SER A 150 -6.39 21.31 -6.19
CA SER A 150 -4.95 21.50 -6.00
C SER A 150 -4.29 20.40 -5.15
N THR A 151 -5.06 19.77 -4.27
CA THR A 151 -4.58 18.76 -3.32
C THR A 151 -4.61 17.35 -3.93
N TYR A 152 -5.69 16.99 -4.62
CA TYR A 152 -5.97 15.60 -5.01
C TYR A 152 -5.83 15.33 -6.51
N LEU A 153 -5.86 16.35 -7.39
CA LEU A 153 -5.82 16.10 -8.83
C LEU A 153 -4.44 16.39 -9.44
N ASN A 154 -4.00 15.46 -10.25
CA ASN A 154 -2.90 15.66 -11.19
C ASN A 154 -3.44 16.08 -12.58
N ALA A 155 -2.54 16.42 -13.51
CA ALA A 155 -2.90 16.87 -14.85
C ALA A 155 -3.71 15.82 -15.63
N ASP A 156 -3.44 14.54 -15.42
CA ASP A 156 -4.07 13.43 -16.17
C ASP A 156 -5.55 13.24 -15.76
N HIS A 157 -5.89 13.55 -14.51
CA HIS A 157 -7.24 13.38 -13.96
C HIS A 157 -8.03 14.69 -13.89
N ALA A 158 -7.40 15.84 -14.08
CA ALA A 158 -8.06 17.15 -14.01
C ALA A 158 -8.86 17.47 -15.28
N ALA A 159 -8.34 17.13 -16.46
CA ALA A 159 -9.00 17.41 -17.74
C ALA A 159 -10.22 16.52 -17.95
N ALA A 160 -11.40 17.12 -18.21
CA ALA A 160 -12.62 16.39 -18.57
C ALA A 160 -13.59 17.29 -19.34
N GLY A 161 -14.31 16.72 -20.30
CA GLY A 161 -15.37 17.39 -21.06
C GLY A 161 -14.94 18.72 -21.72
N ASN A 162 -15.82 19.72 -21.64
CA ASN A 162 -15.54 21.09 -22.08
C ASN A 162 -15.05 22.00 -20.94
N GLY A 163 -14.61 21.41 -19.84
CA GLY A 163 -14.35 22.04 -18.57
C GLY A 163 -15.56 21.96 -17.63
N TRP A 164 -15.31 21.83 -16.32
CA TRP A 164 -16.30 21.52 -15.32
C TRP A 164 -16.22 22.43 -14.09
N TRP A 165 -17.39 22.70 -13.50
CA TRP A 165 -17.55 23.63 -12.39
C TRP A 165 -16.89 23.15 -11.10
N LEU A 166 -16.33 24.11 -10.35
CA LEU A 166 -15.97 23.97 -8.94
C LEU A 166 -17.00 24.69 -8.06
N ARG A 167 -17.09 24.30 -6.77
CA ARG A 167 -17.93 25.03 -5.81
C ARG A 167 -17.33 26.34 -5.33
N SER A 168 -16.05 26.61 -5.63
CA SER A 168 -15.35 27.80 -5.16
C SER A 168 -15.66 29.04 -6.00
N GLY A 169 -16.21 30.08 -5.37
CA GLY A 169 -16.36 31.41 -5.96
C GLY A 169 -15.05 32.18 -5.98
N CYS A 170 -14.77 32.93 -7.06
CA CYS A 170 -13.62 33.80 -7.12
C CYS A 170 -13.74 34.95 -6.09
N ALA A 171 -12.64 35.26 -5.40
CA ALA A 171 -12.57 36.35 -4.41
C ALA A 171 -12.31 37.70 -5.09
N ASP A 172 -13.10 38.02 -6.11
CA ASP A 172 -13.09 39.36 -6.74
C ASP A 172 -14.16 40.27 -6.12
N ASN A 173 -14.17 41.52 -6.52
CA ASN A 173 -15.11 42.51 -5.99
C ASN A 173 -16.50 42.46 -6.65
N THR A 174 -16.69 41.63 -7.70
CA THR A 174 -17.94 41.55 -8.46
C THR A 174 -18.88 40.47 -7.96
N GLY A 175 -18.33 39.36 -7.50
CA GLY A 175 -19.09 38.19 -6.97
C GLY A 175 -19.81 37.37 -8.04
N ILE A 176 -19.41 37.49 -9.32
CA ILE A 176 -20.07 36.84 -10.46
C ILE A 176 -19.19 35.86 -11.23
N TYR A 177 -18.05 35.49 -10.68
CA TYR A 177 -17.13 34.50 -11.27
C TYR A 177 -16.93 33.33 -10.33
N ALA A 178 -17.04 32.10 -10.84
CA ALA A 178 -16.79 30.85 -10.11
C ALA A 178 -15.69 30.03 -10.76
N GLY A 179 -15.16 29.06 -10.02
CA GLY A 179 -14.08 28.18 -10.47
C GLY A 179 -14.53 27.19 -11.53
N VAL A 180 -13.70 26.97 -12.53
CA VAL A 180 -13.81 25.90 -13.52
C VAL A 180 -12.45 25.27 -13.75
N VAL A 181 -12.40 23.95 -13.86
CA VAL A 181 -11.26 23.25 -14.46
C VAL A 181 -11.52 23.10 -15.95
N SER A 182 -10.62 23.58 -16.80
CA SER A 182 -10.77 23.55 -18.25
C SER A 182 -10.60 22.14 -18.83
N ASP A 183 -10.88 21.98 -20.12
CA ASP A 183 -10.65 20.77 -20.92
C ASP A 183 -9.18 20.28 -20.95
N ILE A 184 -8.25 21.13 -20.57
CA ILE A 184 -6.80 20.82 -20.45
C ILE A 184 -6.32 20.81 -18.99
N GLY A 185 -7.23 20.77 -18.00
CA GLY A 185 -6.90 20.68 -16.59
C GLY A 185 -6.43 21.96 -15.90
N ILE A 186 -6.62 23.14 -16.53
CA ILE A 186 -6.23 24.43 -15.96
C ILE A 186 -7.43 25.06 -15.25
N VAL A 187 -7.20 25.55 -14.03
CA VAL A 187 -8.23 26.25 -13.26
C VAL A 187 -8.41 27.69 -13.77
N GLY A 188 -9.65 28.05 -14.05
CA GLY A 188 -10.07 29.38 -14.51
C GLY A 188 -11.29 29.91 -13.76
N THR A 189 -11.70 31.13 -14.04
CA THR A 189 -12.82 31.82 -13.36
C THR A 189 -13.77 32.46 -14.38
N PRO A 190 -14.61 31.66 -15.06
CA PRO A 190 -15.63 32.19 -15.95
C PRO A 190 -16.79 32.84 -15.18
N HIS A 191 -17.64 33.56 -15.90
CA HIS A 191 -18.88 34.14 -15.38
C HIS A 191 -19.85 33.02 -14.98
N VAL A 192 -20.52 33.12 -13.83
CA VAL A 192 -21.41 32.10 -13.26
C VAL A 192 -22.58 31.68 -14.17
N ALA A 193 -23.04 32.54 -15.05
CA ALA A 193 -24.05 32.24 -16.06
C ALA A 193 -23.49 31.58 -17.34
N ALA A 194 -22.18 31.36 -17.42
CA ALA A 194 -21.60 30.56 -18.51
C ALA A 194 -21.99 29.09 -18.34
N LYS A 195 -21.88 28.31 -19.42
CA LYS A 195 -22.21 26.90 -19.43
C LYS A 195 -20.94 26.06 -19.44
N TYR A 196 -20.83 25.20 -18.45
CA TYR A 196 -19.77 24.22 -18.31
C TYR A 196 -20.35 22.88 -17.84
N ASP A 197 -19.52 21.89 -17.75
CA ASP A 197 -19.95 20.54 -17.38
C ASP A 197 -20.02 20.36 -15.86
N ALA A 198 -20.78 19.37 -15.42
CA ALA A 198 -20.85 18.92 -14.04
C ALA A 198 -20.01 17.66 -13.85
N ARG A 199 -19.15 17.67 -12.85
CA ARG A 199 -18.34 16.54 -12.43
C ARG A 199 -18.44 16.42 -10.91
N PRO A 200 -19.43 15.65 -10.41
CA PRO A 200 -19.73 15.57 -8.99
C PRO A 200 -18.66 14.80 -8.21
N ALA A 201 -18.53 15.11 -6.93
CA ALA A 201 -17.76 14.41 -5.94
C ALA A 201 -18.65 13.96 -4.79
N MET A 202 -18.24 12.92 -4.07
CA MET A 202 -18.94 12.39 -2.90
C MET A 202 -17.96 11.66 -1.97
N ASN A 203 -18.41 11.38 -0.74
CA ASN A 203 -17.68 10.51 0.19
C ASN A 203 -18.49 9.26 0.46
N LEU A 204 -17.88 8.09 0.30
CA LEU A 204 -18.48 6.83 0.75
C LEU A 204 -18.09 6.51 2.19
N ASP A 205 -19.02 5.96 2.95
CA ASP A 205 -18.75 5.37 4.24
C ASP A 205 -18.12 3.99 4.05
N SER A 206 -16.83 3.86 4.33
CA SER A 206 -16.10 2.61 4.18
C SER A 206 -16.64 1.50 5.09
N SER A 207 -17.30 1.84 6.21
CA SER A 207 -17.98 0.84 7.06
C SER A 207 -19.19 0.20 6.42
N LYS A 208 -19.75 0.79 5.36
CA LYS A 208 -20.87 0.26 4.57
C LYS A 208 -20.43 -0.55 3.36
N ILE A 209 -19.15 -0.74 3.16
CA ILE A 209 -18.59 -1.52 2.05
C ILE A 209 -18.21 -2.90 2.56
N ALA A 210 -18.77 -3.96 1.97
CA ALA A 210 -18.44 -5.33 2.30
C ALA A 210 -17.11 -5.74 1.65
N MET A 211 -16.91 -5.37 0.38
CA MET A 211 -15.73 -5.69 -0.43
C MET A 211 -15.77 -4.93 -1.76
N PHE A 212 -14.69 -5.06 -2.53
CA PHE A 212 -14.65 -4.66 -3.93
C PHE A 212 -14.46 -5.89 -4.82
N LYS A 213 -15.12 -5.93 -5.97
CA LYS A 213 -14.92 -6.96 -7.00
C LYS A 213 -14.24 -6.34 -8.21
N SER A 214 -13.29 -7.06 -8.80
CA SER A 214 -12.68 -6.62 -10.06
C SER A 214 -13.72 -6.44 -11.16
N ALA A 215 -13.61 -5.36 -11.94
CA ALA A 215 -14.39 -5.06 -13.12
C ALA A 215 -13.44 -4.90 -14.32
N THR A 216 -13.99 -4.70 -15.53
CA THR A 216 -13.18 -4.60 -16.76
C THR A 216 -12.15 -3.45 -16.71
N ASP A 217 -12.48 -2.38 -15.99
CA ASP A 217 -11.68 -1.16 -15.92
C ASP A 217 -11.82 -0.52 -14.53
N GLY A 218 -11.29 -1.19 -13.52
CA GLY A 218 -11.38 -0.80 -12.13
C GLY A 218 -12.05 -1.85 -11.24
N TYR A 219 -12.79 -1.38 -10.26
CA TYR A 219 -13.47 -2.21 -9.27
C TYR A 219 -14.96 -1.87 -9.21
N LYS A 220 -15.74 -2.78 -8.68
CA LYS A 220 -17.16 -2.59 -8.39
C LYS A 220 -17.36 -2.63 -6.89
N VAL A 221 -18.06 -1.66 -6.35
CA VAL A 221 -18.42 -1.64 -4.93
C VAL A 221 -19.49 -2.72 -4.66
N VAL A 222 -19.28 -3.45 -3.57
CA VAL A 222 -20.28 -4.34 -2.98
C VAL A 222 -20.66 -3.76 -1.62
N LEU A 223 -21.88 -3.28 -1.47
CA LEU A 223 -22.36 -2.73 -0.21
C LEU A 223 -22.65 -3.83 0.81
N LEU A 224 -22.37 -3.52 2.07
CA LEU A 224 -22.69 -4.39 3.19
C LEU A 224 -24.21 -4.39 3.46
N ASP A 225 -24.84 -5.54 3.33
CA ASP A 225 -26.19 -5.75 3.84
C ASP A 225 -26.13 -6.10 5.34
N GLU A 226 -26.49 -5.14 6.16
CA GLU A 226 -26.58 -5.30 7.62
C GLU A 226 -27.92 -5.89 8.09
N THR A 227 -28.87 -6.08 7.17
CA THR A 227 -30.22 -6.55 7.50
C THR A 227 -30.34 -8.08 7.48
N THR A 228 -29.41 -8.75 6.81
CA THR A 228 -29.38 -10.20 6.63
C THR A 228 -28.41 -10.82 7.64
N ASP A 229 -28.92 -11.63 8.57
CA ASP A 229 -28.12 -12.35 9.58
C ASP A 229 -27.59 -13.67 9.00
N PHE A 230 -26.57 -13.56 8.14
CA PHE A 230 -25.94 -14.70 7.48
C PHE A 230 -24.97 -15.41 8.40
N SER A 231 -25.06 -16.74 8.41
CA SER A 231 -24.13 -17.61 9.10
C SER A 231 -23.74 -18.79 8.23
N ALA A 232 -22.51 -19.28 8.42
CA ALA A 232 -22.01 -20.47 7.75
C ALA A 232 -21.13 -21.31 8.69
N SER A 233 -21.06 -22.62 8.41
CA SER A 233 -20.14 -23.54 9.06
C SER A 233 -19.57 -24.52 8.03
N ALA A 234 -18.29 -24.84 8.14
CA ALA A 234 -17.59 -25.79 7.30
C ALA A 234 -16.47 -26.45 8.09
N GLU A 235 -16.18 -27.71 7.77
CA GLU A 235 -14.97 -28.39 8.24
C GLU A 235 -13.98 -28.44 7.06
N VAL A 236 -12.88 -27.72 7.17
CA VAL A 236 -11.83 -27.63 6.14
C VAL A 236 -10.62 -28.50 6.54
N GLY A 237 -9.67 -28.08 7.26
CA GLY A 237 -8.54 -28.88 7.74
C GLY A 237 -7.31 -28.77 6.86
N THR A 238 -6.46 -29.79 6.91
CA THR A 238 -5.21 -29.88 6.15
C THR A 238 -5.26 -31.04 5.17
N GLN A 239 -4.79 -30.81 3.95
CA GLN A 239 -4.60 -31.82 2.91
C GLN A 239 -3.13 -31.91 2.53
N ASP A 240 -2.70 -33.09 2.10
CA ASP A 240 -1.37 -33.30 1.53
C ASP A 240 -1.35 -32.86 0.07
N LYS A 241 -0.19 -32.41 -0.41
CA LYS A 241 0.02 -32.10 -1.85
C LYS A 241 -0.41 -33.27 -2.74
N GLY A 242 -0.97 -32.94 -3.90
CA GLY A 242 -1.41 -33.95 -4.88
C GLY A 242 -2.82 -34.50 -4.64
N TYR A 243 -3.61 -33.86 -3.78
CA TYR A 243 -5.04 -34.14 -3.68
C TYR A 243 -5.73 -33.89 -5.03
N THR A 244 -6.82 -34.59 -5.26
CA THR A 244 -7.70 -34.42 -6.41
C THR A 244 -9.16 -34.44 -5.93
N ASP A 245 -10.01 -33.68 -6.62
CA ASP A 245 -11.45 -33.64 -6.34
C ASP A 245 -11.83 -33.32 -4.88
N TRP A 246 -11.02 -32.49 -4.20
CA TRP A 246 -11.35 -32.09 -2.84
C TRP A 246 -12.52 -31.13 -2.82
N THR A 247 -13.55 -31.48 -2.06
CA THR A 247 -14.73 -30.64 -1.83
C THR A 247 -14.94 -30.36 -0.36
N VAL A 248 -15.43 -29.17 -0.06
CA VAL A 248 -15.83 -28.75 1.29
C VAL A 248 -17.34 -28.53 1.30
N GLU A 249 -18.04 -29.19 2.22
CA GLU A 249 -19.44 -28.90 2.47
C GLU A 249 -19.58 -27.70 3.40
N VAL A 250 -20.36 -26.71 2.96
CA VAL A 250 -20.69 -25.50 3.73
C VAL A 250 -22.18 -25.54 4.07
N THR A 251 -22.50 -25.62 5.36
CA THR A 251 -23.87 -25.43 5.82
C THR A 251 -24.10 -23.97 6.15
N TYR A 252 -25.16 -23.36 5.61
CA TYR A 252 -25.46 -21.96 5.77
C TYR A 252 -26.92 -21.69 6.17
N ALA A 253 -27.15 -20.52 6.79
CA ALA A 253 -28.48 -20.01 7.13
C ALA A 253 -28.49 -18.48 7.05
N GLY A 254 -29.69 -17.90 6.88
CA GLY A 254 -29.87 -16.47 6.76
C GLY A 254 -29.30 -15.89 5.45
N ALA A 255 -29.32 -16.66 4.36
CA ALA A 255 -28.88 -16.13 3.08
C ALA A 255 -29.96 -15.27 2.41
N MET A 256 -29.55 -14.29 1.61
CA MET A 256 -30.44 -13.50 0.74
C MET A 256 -31.23 -14.42 -0.18
N THR A 257 -32.44 -14.03 -0.46
CA THR A 257 -33.33 -14.72 -1.40
C THR A 257 -33.84 -13.74 -2.45
N GLY A 258 -34.22 -14.27 -3.61
CA GLY A 258 -34.76 -13.48 -4.73
C GLY A 258 -33.98 -13.70 -6.01
N GLU A 259 -34.25 -12.86 -7.00
CA GLU A 259 -33.55 -12.89 -8.28
C GLU A 259 -32.12 -12.42 -8.08
N ASN A 260 -31.16 -13.16 -8.62
CA ASN A 260 -29.70 -12.89 -8.50
C ASN A 260 -29.13 -12.94 -7.07
N ALA A 261 -29.83 -13.57 -6.13
CA ALA A 261 -29.34 -13.82 -4.79
C ALA A 261 -28.61 -15.17 -4.74
N TYR A 262 -27.39 -15.17 -4.19
CA TYR A 262 -26.50 -16.33 -4.15
C TYR A 262 -25.86 -16.47 -2.77
N VAL A 263 -25.44 -17.69 -2.47
CA VAL A 263 -24.36 -17.95 -1.53
C VAL A 263 -23.10 -18.15 -2.37
N SER A 264 -22.08 -17.41 -2.07
CA SER A 264 -20.83 -17.38 -2.83
C SER A 264 -19.64 -17.77 -1.96
N ALA A 265 -18.66 -18.41 -2.60
CA ALA A 265 -17.42 -18.83 -1.97
C ALA A 265 -16.22 -18.26 -2.74
N ALA A 266 -15.26 -17.76 -1.99
CA ALA A 266 -13.99 -17.31 -2.53
C ALA A 266 -12.84 -17.94 -1.74
N ILE A 267 -11.76 -18.35 -2.43
CA ILE A 267 -10.54 -18.82 -1.80
C ILE A 267 -9.47 -17.76 -2.02
N ILE A 268 -8.88 -17.32 -0.92
CA ILE A 268 -7.88 -16.26 -0.88
C ILE A 268 -6.54 -16.88 -0.48
N ASP A 269 -5.48 -16.57 -1.22
CA ASP A 269 -4.13 -16.98 -0.87
C ASP A 269 -3.52 -16.10 0.24
N ALA A 270 -2.30 -16.44 0.67
CA ALA A 270 -1.59 -15.70 1.72
C ALA A 270 -1.18 -14.28 1.29
N ASP A 271 -1.13 -13.99 -0.01
CA ASP A 271 -0.85 -12.66 -0.57
C ASP A 271 -2.12 -11.81 -0.71
N GLY A 272 -3.31 -12.36 -0.38
CA GLY A 272 -4.60 -11.69 -0.48
C GLY A 272 -5.26 -11.80 -1.85
N ASN A 273 -4.72 -12.60 -2.78
CA ASN A 273 -5.31 -12.76 -4.10
C ASN A 273 -6.41 -13.81 -4.09
N THR A 274 -7.47 -13.57 -4.84
CA THR A 274 -8.53 -14.55 -5.04
C THR A 274 -8.07 -15.61 -6.05
N VAL A 275 -7.91 -16.84 -5.61
CA VAL A 275 -7.55 -17.99 -6.47
C VAL A 275 -8.77 -18.77 -6.95
N TYR A 276 -9.91 -18.57 -6.31
CA TYR A 276 -11.19 -19.17 -6.67
C TYR A 276 -12.34 -18.26 -6.26
N TYR A 277 -13.37 -18.17 -7.09
CA TYR A 277 -14.65 -17.55 -6.77
C TYR A 277 -15.77 -18.26 -7.51
N ALA A 278 -16.86 -18.61 -6.81
CA ALA A 278 -18.04 -19.20 -7.41
C ALA A 278 -19.30 -18.92 -6.58
N ASN A 279 -20.43 -18.85 -7.27
CA ASN A 279 -21.75 -18.91 -6.67
C ASN A 279 -22.07 -20.40 -6.41
N VAL A 280 -22.16 -20.81 -5.13
CA VAL A 280 -22.27 -22.22 -4.72
C VAL A 280 -23.70 -22.63 -4.35
N ALA A 281 -24.56 -21.67 -4.08
CA ALA A 281 -26.01 -21.87 -3.93
C ALA A 281 -26.76 -20.62 -4.42
N ASN A 282 -28.05 -20.74 -4.71
CA ASN A 282 -28.87 -19.64 -5.18
C ASN A 282 -30.28 -19.66 -4.56
N ASN A 283 -30.83 -18.48 -4.32
CA ASN A 283 -32.20 -18.24 -3.93
C ASN A 283 -32.74 -19.20 -2.84
N SER A 284 -31.91 -19.46 -1.82
CA SER A 284 -32.28 -20.32 -0.68
C SER A 284 -31.77 -19.69 0.61
N GLU A 285 -32.69 -19.45 1.55
CA GLU A 285 -32.36 -18.83 2.84
C GLU A 285 -31.40 -19.71 3.69
N SER A 286 -31.52 -21.04 3.54
CA SER A 286 -30.64 -21.97 4.26
C SER A 286 -30.44 -23.26 3.49
N GLY A 287 -29.32 -23.94 3.72
CA GLY A 287 -29.01 -25.20 3.04
C GLY A 287 -27.59 -25.65 3.25
N THR A 288 -27.18 -26.58 2.40
CA THR A 288 -25.80 -27.03 2.27
C THR A 288 -25.33 -26.79 0.85
N ALA A 289 -24.15 -26.21 0.70
CA ALA A 289 -23.47 -26.00 -0.58
C ALA A 289 -22.15 -26.74 -0.61
N THR A 290 -21.74 -27.19 -1.79
CA THR A 290 -20.44 -27.85 -2.00
C THR A 290 -19.50 -26.88 -2.67
N VAL A 291 -18.36 -26.61 -2.05
CA VAL A 291 -17.26 -25.81 -2.61
C VAL A 291 -16.19 -26.76 -3.13
N ALA A 292 -15.88 -26.70 -4.41
CA ALA A 292 -14.76 -27.44 -4.99
C ALA A 292 -13.47 -26.65 -4.77
N ILE A 293 -12.50 -27.27 -4.14
CA ILE A 293 -11.17 -26.69 -3.92
C ILE A 293 -10.33 -26.96 -5.18
N PRO A 294 -9.77 -25.92 -5.84
CA PRO A 294 -8.94 -26.12 -7.02
C PRO A 294 -7.74 -27.03 -6.76
N ASP A 295 -7.45 -27.94 -7.70
CA ASP A 295 -6.28 -28.80 -7.64
C ASP A 295 -4.98 -27.98 -7.73
N GLY A 296 -3.91 -28.49 -7.10
CA GLY A 296 -2.57 -27.92 -7.22
C GLY A 296 -2.28 -26.71 -6.32
N LEU A 297 -3.19 -26.38 -5.39
CA LEU A 297 -2.89 -25.39 -4.35
C LEU A 297 -1.79 -25.94 -3.42
N LEU A 298 -0.95 -25.06 -2.88
CA LEU A 298 0.07 -25.37 -1.86
C LEU A 298 0.16 -24.22 -0.86
N GLY A 299 0.21 -24.53 0.42
CA GLY A 299 0.34 -23.55 1.49
C GLY A 299 -0.98 -23.22 2.18
N LYS A 300 -1.09 -22.01 2.72
CA LYS A 300 -2.24 -21.55 3.51
C LYS A 300 -3.21 -20.73 2.67
N TYR A 301 -4.49 -20.99 2.89
CA TYR A 301 -5.60 -20.32 2.21
C TYR A 301 -6.73 -20.03 3.19
N THR A 302 -7.53 -19.04 2.86
CA THR A 302 -8.79 -18.73 3.56
C THR A 302 -9.95 -18.92 2.60
N LEU A 303 -10.89 -19.82 2.95
CA LEU A 303 -12.20 -19.93 2.30
C LEU A 303 -13.13 -18.88 2.93
N LYS A 304 -13.56 -17.90 2.15
CA LYS A 304 -14.57 -16.91 2.53
C LYS A 304 -15.92 -17.30 1.94
N VAL A 305 -16.95 -17.35 2.78
CA VAL A 305 -18.34 -17.64 2.37
C VAL A 305 -19.22 -16.48 2.80
N PHE A 306 -20.10 -16.03 1.91
CA PHE A 306 -21.01 -14.91 2.13
C PHE A 306 -22.26 -15.06 1.26
N SER A 307 -23.34 -14.37 1.65
CA SER A 307 -24.50 -14.23 0.79
C SER A 307 -24.44 -12.92 0.04
N GLU A 308 -24.82 -12.92 -1.23
CA GLU A 308 -24.76 -11.72 -2.06
C GLU A 308 -25.91 -11.63 -3.06
N GLN A 309 -26.21 -10.41 -3.47
CA GLN A 309 -27.07 -10.10 -4.61
C GLN A 309 -26.22 -9.48 -5.70
N VAL A 310 -26.14 -10.14 -6.86
CA VAL A 310 -25.33 -9.73 -8.02
C VAL A 310 -26.21 -9.00 -9.03
N ASN A 311 -26.10 -7.69 -9.11
CA ASN A 311 -26.97 -6.85 -9.93
C ASN A 311 -26.52 -6.71 -11.40
N GLY A 312 -25.41 -7.34 -11.77
CA GLY A 312 -24.90 -7.35 -13.15
C GLY A 312 -24.35 -6.01 -13.62
N GLY A 313 -23.59 -6.02 -14.72
CA GLY A 313 -22.98 -4.81 -15.29
C GLY A 313 -22.18 -4.03 -14.24
N ASN A 314 -22.34 -2.71 -14.26
CA ASN A 314 -21.68 -1.78 -13.33
C ASN A 314 -22.54 -1.38 -12.13
N LYS A 315 -23.71 -2.01 -11.96
CA LYS A 315 -24.61 -1.75 -10.82
C LYS A 315 -23.95 -2.21 -9.53
N THR A 316 -24.18 -1.46 -8.46
CA THR A 316 -23.76 -1.83 -7.11
C THR A 316 -24.33 -3.20 -6.72
N ASP A 317 -23.46 -4.11 -6.23
CA ASP A 317 -23.88 -5.37 -5.63
C ASP A 317 -24.06 -5.19 -4.12
N TYR A 318 -24.70 -6.17 -3.48
CA TYR A 318 -24.88 -6.22 -2.03
C TYR A 318 -24.34 -7.55 -1.51
N ALA A 319 -23.71 -7.56 -0.35
CA ALA A 319 -23.30 -8.79 0.32
C ALA A 319 -23.38 -8.66 1.84
N THR A 320 -23.59 -9.79 2.49
CA THR A 320 -23.43 -9.91 3.95
C THR A 320 -21.94 -9.82 4.33
N GLY A 321 -21.65 -9.72 5.60
CA GLY A 321 -20.31 -9.99 6.12
C GLY A 321 -19.85 -11.40 5.73
N THR A 322 -18.53 -11.57 5.59
CA THR A 322 -17.93 -12.85 5.22
C THR A 322 -17.73 -13.76 6.43
N VAL A 323 -17.97 -15.06 6.28
CA VAL A 323 -17.55 -16.08 7.24
C VAL A 323 -16.32 -16.77 6.66
N SER A 324 -15.25 -16.86 7.45
CA SER A 324 -13.93 -17.32 6.99
C SER A 324 -13.52 -18.63 7.64
N PHE A 325 -12.89 -19.51 6.85
CA PHE A 325 -12.37 -20.81 7.26
C PHE A 325 -10.96 -20.98 6.70
N ASP A 326 -9.96 -21.06 7.58
CA ASP A 326 -8.58 -21.27 7.17
C ASP A 326 -8.30 -22.76 6.89
N PHE A 327 -7.57 -23.03 5.82
CA PHE A 327 -7.12 -24.37 5.48
C PHE A 327 -5.69 -24.38 4.95
N THR A 328 -5.07 -25.54 4.95
CA THR A 328 -3.69 -25.70 4.51
C THR A 328 -3.57 -26.88 3.56
N VAL A 329 -2.77 -26.72 2.51
CA VAL A 329 -2.27 -27.80 1.67
C VAL A 329 -0.79 -27.96 1.97
N ASP A 330 -0.43 -29.06 2.65
CA ASP A 330 0.93 -29.34 3.11
C ASP A 330 1.79 -29.84 1.93
N ASP A 331 2.97 -29.27 1.78
CA ASP A 331 3.95 -29.70 0.79
C ASP A 331 4.90 -30.79 1.32
N GLY A 332 4.84 -31.10 2.62
CA GLY A 332 5.68 -32.09 3.29
C GLY A 332 7.16 -31.68 3.39
N MET A 333 7.49 -30.40 3.21
CA MET A 333 8.88 -29.92 3.26
C MET A 333 9.25 -29.27 4.59
N GLY A 334 8.26 -28.75 5.32
CA GLY A 334 8.47 -28.15 6.63
C GLY A 334 7.64 -26.91 6.89
N ASP A 335 7.73 -26.40 8.11
CA ASP A 335 6.93 -25.31 8.64
C ASP A 335 7.79 -24.12 9.06
N ILE A 336 7.25 -22.91 8.90
CA ILE A 336 7.78 -21.72 9.54
C ILE A 336 7.09 -21.59 10.91
N ILE A 337 7.85 -21.90 11.97
CA ILE A 337 7.35 -21.96 13.35
C ILE A 337 7.10 -20.59 13.92
N SER A 338 8.01 -19.65 13.63
CA SER A 338 7.92 -18.27 14.08
C SER A 338 8.83 -17.37 13.24
N TRP A 339 8.66 -16.08 13.40
CA TRP A 339 9.49 -15.08 12.77
C TRP A 339 9.59 -13.85 13.67
N ASN A 340 10.71 -13.12 13.59
CA ASN A 340 10.91 -11.89 14.32
C ASN A 340 11.69 -10.85 13.51
N LEU A 341 11.60 -9.60 13.93
CA LEU A 341 12.33 -8.49 13.36
C LEU A 341 13.60 -8.23 14.20
N ALA A 342 14.76 -8.29 13.57
CA ALA A 342 16.01 -7.87 14.16
C ALA A 342 16.32 -6.42 13.75
N LEU A 343 16.56 -5.58 14.74
CA LEU A 343 16.93 -4.18 14.62
C LEU A 343 18.43 -4.01 14.92
N GLY A 344 19.28 -4.78 14.22
CA GLY A 344 20.73 -4.70 14.35
C GLY A 344 21.35 -3.69 13.38
N ASP A 345 22.56 -4.02 12.94
CA ASP A 345 23.29 -3.28 11.89
C ASP A 345 22.54 -3.32 10.54
N ASP A 346 21.74 -4.36 10.32
CA ASP A 346 20.77 -4.50 9.24
C ASP A 346 19.36 -4.67 9.82
N LEU A 347 18.38 -4.11 9.15
CA LEU A 347 17.00 -4.48 9.36
C LEU A 347 16.79 -5.84 8.72
N SER A 348 16.44 -6.86 9.50
CA SER A 348 16.20 -8.19 8.95
C SER A 348 15.02 -8.89 9.60
N LEU A 349 14.28 -9.68 8.81
CA LEU A 349 13.33 -10.66 9.31
C LEU A 349 14.05 -12.02 9.45
N ASN A 350 14.02 -12.58 10.65
CA ASN A 350 14.52 -13.91 10.93
C ASN A 350 13.35 -14.88 10.99
N PHE A 351 13.46 -15.97 10.24
CA PHE A 351 12.49 -17.05 10.17
C PHE A 351 13.04 -18.27 10.89
N TYR A 352 12.26 -18.81 11.81
CA TYR A 352 12.57 -20.02 12.56
C TYR A 352 11.79 -21.18 11.92
N VAL A 353 12.51 -22.11 11.34
CA VAL A 353 11.98 -23.10 10.42
C VAL A 353 12.21 -24.50 10.97
N LYS A 354 11.16 -25.32 10.98
CA LYS A 354 11.25 -26.75 11.23
C LYS A 354 11.16 -27.49 9.90
N ALA A 355 12.31 -27.82 9.32
CA ALA A 355 12.36 -28.58 8.07
C ALA A 355 12.02 -30.05 8.29
N ASP A 356 11.35 -30.69 7.30
CA ASP A 356 11.18 -32.14 7.33
C ASP A 356 12.55 -32.84 7.27
N PRO A 357 12.79 -33.86 8.08
CA PRO A 357 14.07 -34.58 8.10
C PRO A 357 14.53 -35.09 6.72
N SER A 358 13.61 -35.42 5.82
CA SER A 358 13.93 -35.93 4.47
C SER A 358 14.61 -34.91 3.56
N ILE A 359 14.39 -33.62 3.79
CA ILE A 359 14.99 -32.55 2.95
C ILE A 359 16.21 -31.87 3.59
N VAL A 360 16.53 -32.13 4.88
CA VAL A 360 17.59 -31.39 5.60
C VAL A 360 18.95 -31.49 4.91
N SER A 361 19.33 -32.69 4.42
CA SER A 361 20.68 -32.91 3.87
C SER A 361 20.94 -32.19 2.55
N ASP A 362 19.94 -32.15 1.67
CA ASP A 362 20.08 -31.72 0.27
C ASP A 362 19.12 -30.60 -0.12
N GLY A 363 18.23 -30.21 0.79
CA GLY A 363 17.25 -29.15 0.59
C GLY A 363 17.82 -27.76 0.82
N TYR A 364 17.10 -26.80 0.25
CA TYR A 364 17.41 -25.37 0.31
C TYR A 364 16.17 -24.58 0.75
N VAL A 365 16.44 -23.44 1.38
CA VAL A 365 15.47 -22.36 1.55
C VAL A 365 15.86 -21.22 0.62
N SER A 366 14.95 -20.81 -0.26
CA SER A 366 15.10 -19.63 -1.11
C SER A 366 14.40 -18.45 -0.46
N ILE A 367 15.06 -17.31 -0.38
CA ILE A 367 14.47 -16.05 0.11
C ILE A 367 14.57 -14.99 -0.97
N THR A 368 13.44 -14.34 -1.27
CA THR A 368 13.35 -13.22 -2.22
C THR A 368 12.76 -12.02 -1.49
N VAL A 369 13.34 -10.84 -1.67
CA VAL A 369 12.82 -9.56 -1.15
C VAL A 369 12.38 -8.70 -2.33
N GLY A 370 11.11 -8.36 -2.39
CA GLY A 370 10.50 -7.61 -3.49
C GLY A 370 10.73 -8.27 -4.84
N GLU A 371 11.11 -7.49 -5.83
CA GLU A 371 11.48 -7.94 -7.19
C GLU A 371 12.95 -8.39 -7.31
N GLY A 372 13.63 -8.60 -6.19
CA GLY A 372 15.03 -9.01 -6.15
C GLY A 372 15.25 -10.46 -6.61
N ASN A 373 16.51 -10.84 -6.76
CA ASN A 373 16.87 -12.23 -7.02
C ASN A 373 16.74 -13.08 -5.76
N ALA A 374 16.28 -14.31 -5.91
CA ALA A 374 16.23 -15.28 -4.82
C ALA A 374 17.65 -15.62 -4.32
N ALA A 375 17.88 -15.45 -3.03
CA ALA A 375 19.05 -16.00 -2.35
C ALA A 375 18.73 -17.42 -1.87
N GLN A 376 19.64 -18.38 -2.12
CA GLN A 376 19.46 -19.77 -1.71
C GLN A 376 20.38 -20.11 -0.55
N TYR A 377 19.83 -20.76 0.46
CA TYR A 377 20.53 -21.18 1.67
C TYR A 377 20.34 -22.70 1.84
N LYS A 378 21.44 -23.44 2.01
CA LYS A 378 21.36 -24.86 2.28
C LYS A 378 20.87 -25.10 3.72
N ILE A 379 19.87 -25.96 3.92
CA ILE A 379 19.24 -26.16 5.23
C ILE A 379 20.26 -26.71 6.23
N SER A 380 21.07 -27.71 5.84
CA SER A 380 22.07 -28.33 6.70
C SER A 380 23.20 -27.40 7.17
N GLU A 381 23.37 -26.23 6.55
CA GLU A 381 24.40 -25.24 6.88
C GLU A 381 23.85 -24.07 7.71
N ALA A 382 22.53 -24.00 7.91
CA ALA A 382 21.90 -22.94 8.67
C ALA A 382 22.14 -23.09 10.18
N ALA A 383 22.22 -21.97 10.89
CA ALA A 383 22.25 -21.97 12.35
C ALA A 383 20.92 -22.50 12.90
N GLN A 384 20.96 -23.06 14.11
CA GLN A 384 19.77 -23.52 14.82
C GLN A 384 19.61 -22.77 16.14
N ASP A 385 18.36 -22.60 16.57
CA ASP A 385 18.02 -22.16 17.92
C ASP A 385 18.14 -23.29 18.96
N ALA A 386 17.78 -23.00 20.21
CA ALA A 386 17.85 -23.99 21.30
C ALA A 386 16.82 -25.14 21.14
N GLU A 387 15.77 -24.92 20.39
CA GLU A 387 14.71 -25.88 20.08
C GLU A 387 15.01 -26.71 18.82
N GLY A 388 16.10 -26.40 18.11
CA GLY A 388 16.55 -27.10 16.90
C GLY A 388 15.91 -26.60 15.61
N ASN A 389 15.23 -25.45 15.63
CA ASN A 389 14.71 -24.82 14.42
C ASN A 389 15.83 -24.14 13.65
N TYR A 390 15.85 -24.27 12.33
CA TYR A 390 16.80 -23.59 11.46
C TYR A 390 16.47 -22.11 11.33
N ILE A 391 17.48 -21.25 11.35
CA ILE A 391 17.33 -19.80 11.30
C ILE A 391 17.76 -19.29 9.93
N PHE A 392 16.84 -18.60 9.24
CA PHE A 392 17.10 -17.90 7.97
C PHE A 392 16.75 -16.43 8.10
N SER A 393 17.59 -15.55 7.53
CA SER A 393 17.41 -14.11 7.66
C SER A 393 17.25 -13.44 6.30
N ALA A 394 16.27 -12.57 6.18
CA ALA A 394 16.05 -11.70 5.04
C ALA A 394 16.46 -10.26 5.41
N ASN A 395 17.51 -9.72 4.80
CA ASN A 395 17.89 -8.34 4.99
C ASN A 395 17.00 -7.43 4.13
N VAL A 396 16.47 -6.38 4.74
CA VAL A 396 15.49 -5.47 4.12
C VAL A 396 16.02 -4.04 4.18
N ALA A 397 16.13 -3.37 3.04
CA ALA A 397 16.45 -1.96 3.02
C ALA A 397 15.29 -1.12 3.59
N ALA A 398 15.60 0.07 4.12
CA ALA A 398 14.56 0.94 4.71
C ALA A 398 13.39 1.23 3.76
N ALA A 399 13.65 1.41 2.46
CA ALA A 399 12.61 1.63 1.45
C ALA A 399 11.80 0.37 1.08
N GLN A 400 12.21 -0.81 1.54
CA GLN A 400 11.61 -2.10 1.19
C GLN A 400 10.73 -2.68 2.32
N MET A 401 10.39 -1.91 3.34
CA MET A 401 9.62 -2.41 4.48
C MET A 401 8.21 -2.92 4.13
N THR A 402 7.67 -2.49 2.97
CA THR A 402 6.39 -2.96 2.44
C THR A 402 6.53 -4.03 1.37
N ASP A 403 7.76 -4.38 0.98
CA ASP A 403 7.98 -5.40 -0.03
C ASP A 403 7.63 -6.79 0.50
N ALA A 404 7.13 -7.64 -0.39
CA ALA A 404 6.93 -9.04 -0.12
C ALA A 404 8.27 -9.76 0.08
N ILE A 405 8.43 -10.46 1.20
CA ILE A 405 9.54 -11.35 1.48
C ILE A 405 9.02 -12.77 1.31
N LYS A 406 9.45 -13.42 0.22
CA LYS A 406 9.01 -14.77 -0.14
C LYS A 406 10.03 -15.79 0.30
N LEU A 407 9.59 -16.79 1.06
CA LEU A 407 10.40 -17.92 1.51
C LEU A 407 9.81 -19.19 0.92
N GLN A 408 10.66 -20.05 0.34
CA GLN A 408 10.23 -21.28 -0.31
C GLN A 408 11.27 -22.38 -0.05
N PHE A 409 10.80 -23.55 0.39
CA PHE A 409 11.61 -24.77 0.47
C PHE A 409 11.80 -25.36 -0.93
N SER A 410 12.90 -26.09 -1.13
CA SER A 410 13.13 -26.88 -2.35
C SER A 410 14.10 -28.02 -2.12
N ILE A 411 13.94 -29.11 -2.88
CA ILE A 411 14.88 -30.21 -2.97
C ILE A 411 14.95 -30.71 -4.42
N GLY A 412 16.14 -30.68 -5.03
CA GLY A 412 16.28 -30.97 -6.45
C GLY A 412 15.45 -30.00 -7.31
N GLU A 413 14.53 -30.51 -8.11
CA GLU A 413 13.60 -29.73 -8.95
C GLU A 413 12.25 -29.46 -8.24
N GLU A 414 12.00 -30.14 -7.15
CA GLU A 414 10.76 -30.03 -6.39
C GLU A 414 10.78 -28.77 -5.52
N LYS A 415 9.68 -28.01 -5.55
CA LYS A 415 9.47 -26.76 -4.80
C LYS A 415 8.24 -26.90 -3.91
N GLY A 416 8.35 -26.43 -2.69
CA GLY A 416 7.26 -26.33 -1.74
C GLY A 416 6.43 -25.06 -1.93
N ALA A 417 5.54 -24.84 -0.98
CA ALA A 417 4.72 -23.63 -0.90
C ALA A 417 5.57 -22.37 -0.78
N VAL A 418 5.06 -21.26 -1.32
CA VAL A 418 5.64 -19.94 -1.11
C VAL A 418 4.98 -19.32 0.12
N HIS A 419 5.80 -18.97 1.10
CA HIS A 419 5.36 -18.26 2.30
C HIS A 419 5.75 -16.79 2.17
N THR A 420 4.77 -15.88 2.32
CA THR A 420 4.96 -14.45 2.09
C THR A 420 4.84 -13.67 3.38
N TYR A 421 5.76 -12.73 3.61
CA TYR A 421 5.88 -11.86 4.78
C TYR A 421 6.30 -10.46 4.36
N SER A 422 6.19 -9.48 5.27
CA SER A 422 6.81 -8.17 5.13
C SER A 422 7.18 -7.58 6.48
N VAL A 423 8.10 -6.61 6.49
CA VAL A 423 8.41 -5.85 7.72
C VAL A 423 7.18 -5.09 8.19
N ARG A 424 6.40 -4.52 7.26
CA ARG A 424 5.18 -3.81 7.58
C ARG A 424 4.15 -4.70 8.28
N GLN A 425 3.91 -5.92 7.79
CA GLN A 425 3.00 -6.87 8.41
C GLN A 425 3.41 -7.23 9.86
N TYR A 426 4.73 -7.43 10.09
CA TYR A 426 5.23 -7.66 11.45
C TYR A 426 4.99 -6.44 12.36
N ALA A 427 5.30 -5.24 11.85
CA ALA A 427 5.10 -4.00 12.57
C ALA A 427 3.62 -3.80 12.95
N ASP A 428 2.68 -4.08 12.05
CA ASP A 428 1.24 -3.99 12.31
C ASP A 428 0.80 -4.94 13.43
N THR A 429 1.36 -6.15 13.49
CA THR A 429 1.11 -7.10 14.59
C THR A 429 1.56 -6.51 15.94
N ILE A 430 2.73 -5.86 15.99
CA ILE A 430 3.20 -5.19 17.21
C ILE A 430 2.30 -4.01 17.58
N LEU A 431 1.91 -3.19 16.61
CA LEU A 431 1.09 -2.00 16.86
C LEU A 431 -0.33 -2.34 17.34
N ALA A 432 -0.91 -3.43 16.84
CA ALA A 432 -2.23 -3.92 17.22
C ALA A 432 -2.21 -4.76 18.51
N GLY A 433 -1.07 -5.37 18.85
CA GLY A 433 -0.93 -6.27 19.99
C GLY A 433 -0.78 -5.57 21.34
N ASP A 434 -0.80 -6.35 22.41
CA ASP A 434 -0.56 -5.88 23.80
C ASP A 434 0.96 -5.85 24.07
N TYR A 435 1.64 -4.87 23.50
CA TYR A 435 3.05 -4.59 23.69
C TYR A 435 3.23 -3.24 24.39
N ASP A 436 4.40 -3.04 24.99
CA ASP A 436 4.71 -1.78 25.67
C ASP A 436 4.75 -0.58 24.69
N GLU A 437 4.40 0.61 25.19
CA GLU A 437 4.31 1.82 24.37
C GLU A 437 5.69 2.29 23.86
N GLU A 438 6.78 1.89 24.50
CA GLU A 438 8.15 2.22 24.06
C GLU A 438 8.49 1.42 22.79
N LEU A 439 8.14 0.12 22.75
CA LEU A 439 8.29 -0.71 21.55
C LEU A 439 7.39 -0.20 20.42
N LYS A 440 6.12 0.11 20.71
CA LYS A 440 5.22 0.68 19.69
C LYS A 440 5.73 2.00 19.13
N ALA A 441 6.27 2.87 19.98
CA ALA A 441 6.86 4.13 19.54
C ALA A 441 8.11 3.91 18.67
N LEU A 442 8.96 2.94 18.99
CA LEU A 442 10.11 2.55 18.18
C LEU A 442 9.68 2.04 16.80
N VAL A 443 8.67 1.16 16.76
CA VAL A 443 8.13 0.59 15.52
C VAL A 443 7.50 1.68 14.64
N LYS A 444 6.75 2.63 15.22
CA LYS A 444 6.19 3.77 14.47
C LYS A 444 7.29 4.62 13.82
N GLU A 445 8.35 4.94 14.55
CA GLU A 445 9.47 5.73 13.99
C GLU A 445 10.26 4.94 12.95
N MET A 446 10.42 3.63 13.11
CA MET A 446 11.00 2.76 12.10
C MET A 446 10.18 2.81 10.79
N LEU A 447 8.85 2.66 10.88
CA LEU A 447 7.96 2.75 9.71
C LEU A 447 7.99 4.15 9.09
N ASN A 448 8.03 5.20 9.91
CA ASN A 448 8.17 6.58 9.41
C ASN A 448 9.49 6.75 8.62
N TYR A 449 10.59 6.23 9.15
CA TYR A 449 11.86 6.23 8.42
C TYR A 449 11.76 5.45 7.09
N GLY A 450 11.10 4.29 7.08
CA GLY A 450 10.83 3.50 5.87
C GLY A 450 10.06 4.28 4.80
N GLY A 451 8.93 4.90 5.17
CA GLY A 451 8.12 5.70 4.26
C GLY A 451 8.86 6.93 3.70
N LYS A 452 9.67 7.62 4.53
CA LYS A 452 10.52 8.73 4.06
C LYS A 452 11.66 8.24 3.15
N ALA A 453 12.18 7.03 3.38
CA ALA A 453 13.16 6.40 2.48
C ALA A 453 12.53 6.07 1.13
N GLN A 454 11.32 5.53 1.09
CA GLN A 454 10.57 5.28 -0.15
C GLN A 454 10.42 6.56 -0.98
N LEU A 455 9.96 7.63 -0.37
CA LEU A 455 9.81 8.94 -1.04
C LEU A 455 11.15 9.52 -1.53
N TYR A 456 12.22 9.39 -0.73
CA TYR A 456 13.53 9.91 -1.11
C TYR A 456 14.16 9.16 -2.28
N PHE A 457 14.00 7.82 -2.32
CA PHE A 457 14.53 6.98 -3.38
C PHE A 457 13.57 6.81 -4.57
N ASN A 458 12.37 7.38 -4.50
CA ASN A 458 11.28 7.18 -5.45
C ASN A 458 10.99 5.67 -5.67
N TYR A 459 10.85 4.95 -4.57
CA TYR A 459 10.66 3.50 -4.55
C TYR A 459 9.33 3.14 -3.91
N ASN A 460 8.47 2.40 -4.61
CA ASN A 460 7.16 1.92 -4.12
C ASN A 460 6.35 3.01 -3.37
N THR A 461 6.24 4.19 -3.99
CA THR A 461 5.64 5.37 -3.36
C THR A 461 4.12 5.28 -3.21
N GLU A 462 3.49 4.32 -3.85
CA GLU A 462 2.05 4.05 -3.76
C GLU A 462 1.70 3.23 -2.50
N ASN A 463 2.68 2.50 -1.94
CA ASN A 463 2.50 1.70 -0.73
C ASN A 463 3.56 2.08 0.32
N LEU A 464 3.36 3.22 0.99
CA LEU A 464 4.30 3.74 1.96
C LEU A 464 4.28 2.95 3.28
N ALA A 465 5.47 2.66 3.81
CA ALA A 465 5.61 1.98 5.09
C ALA A 465 4.98 2.74 6.28
N ASN A 466 4.89 4.06 6.20
CA ASN A 466 4.28 4.90 7.23
C ASN A 466 2.82 5.27 6.95
N LYS A 467 2.14 4.64 5.99
CA LYS A 467 0.71 4.87 5.75
C LYS A 467 -0.09 4.59 7.03
N GLY A 468 -0.92 5.55 7.46
CA GLY A 468 -1.70 5.46 8.70
C GLY A 468 -0.87 5.58 10.00
N ILE A 469 0.42 5.92 9.92
CA ILE A 469 1.31 6.08 11.09
C ILE A 469 1.52 7.56 11.37
N THR A 470 1.20 7.97 12.58
CA THR A 470 1.51 9.32 13.07
C THR A 470 2.64 9.25 14.10
N VAL A 471 3.66 10.07 13.92
CA VAL A 471 4.77 10.28 14.85
C VAL A 471 4.92 11.74 15.18
N GLU A 472 5.52 12.05 16.32
CA GLU A 472 5.94 13.41 16.66
C GLU A 472 7.22 13.73 15.87
N GLU A 473 7.23 14.81 15.12
CA GLU A 473 8.37 15.19 14.30
C GLU A 473 9.61 15.48 15.16
N ALA A 474 10.69 14.76 14.91
CA ALA A 474 11.91 14.90 15.68
C ALA A 474 12.66 16.19 15.28
N THR A 475 13.01 16.98 16.28
CA THR A 475 13.81 18.19 16.09
C THR A 475 15.29 17.83 15.93
N VAL A 476 15.80 17.88 14.70
CA VAL A 476 17.22 17.62 14.40
C VAL A 476 18.07 18.72 15.04
N PRO A 477 19.18 18.38 15.76
CA PRO A 477 20.06 19.37 16.36
C PRO A 477 20.65 20.32 15.32
N THR A 478 20.91 21.56 15.74
CA THR A 478 21.52 22.59 14.85
C THR A 478 23.05 22.65 14.99
N GLU A 479 23.57 22.20 16.12
CA GLU A 479 25.01 22.17 16.39
C GLU A 479 25.61 20.86 15.87
N ASN A 480 26.68 21.01 15.11
CA ASN A 480 27.41 19.92 14.47
C ASN A 480 28.82 19.84 15.10
N ASN A 481 29.16 18.67 15.61
CA ASN A 481 30.52 18.38 15.99
C ASN A 481 31.38 18.35 14.73
N LYS A 482 32.52 19.07 14.76
CA LYS A 482 33.45 19.07 13.64
C LYS A 482 34.13 17.71 13.56
N VAL A 483 34.41 17.27 12.32
CA VAL A 483 35.26 16.12 12.11
C VAL A 483 36.55 16.30 12.89
N ALA A 484 36.85 15.36 13.76
CA ALA A 484 38.11 15.39 14.52
C ALA A 484 39.21 14.69 13.69
N VAL A 485 40.22 15.42 13.30
CA VAL A 485 41.42 14.86 12.62
C VAL A 485 42.63 15.11 13.49
N SER A 486 43.31 14.06 13.86
CA SER A 486 44.56 14.15 14.62
C SER A 486 45.66 13.33 13.94
N GLY A 487 46.92 13.82 14.00
CA GLY A 487 48.03 13.24 13.27
C GLY A 487 48.04 13.54 11.79
N SER A 488 49.01 13.01 11.08
CA SER A 488 49.14 13.10 9.61
C SER A 488 49.95 11.96 9.09
N VAL A 489 49.73 11.53 7.87
CA VAL A 489 50.48 10.53 7.14
C VAL A 489 50.87 11.13 5.78
N GLU A 490 52.14 11.00 5.37
CA GLU A 490 52.60 11.56 4.10
C GLU A 490 51.89 10.88 2.92
N GLY A 491 51.57 11.65 1.88
CA GLY A 491 50.93 11.13 0.65
C GLY A 491 49.45 10.82 0.73
N ILE A 492 48.81 10.90 1.90
CA ILE A 492 47.37 10.70 2.06
C ILE A 492 46.75 11.84 2.89
N ARG A 493 45.61 12.34 2.43
CA ARG A 493 44.88 13.42 3.09
C ARG A 493 43.40 13.11 3.18
N PHE A 494 42.82 13.23 4.36
CA PHE A 494 41.37 13.17 4.55
C PHE A 494 40.68 14.32 3.80
N TYR A 495 39.63 13.98 3.01
CA TYR A 495 38.89 14.93 2.22
C TYR A 495 37.52 15.23 2.81
N GLY A 496 36.85 14.22 3.35
CA GLY A 496 35.50 14.34 3.92
C GLY A 496 34.90 12.99 4.26
N ALA A 497 33.69 13.03 4.87
CA ALA A 497 32.91 11.83 5.13
C ALA A 497 31.45 12.01 4.70
N SER A 498 30.81 10.91 4.36
CA SER A 498 29.40 10.84 4.00
C SER A 498 28.71 9.65 4.65
N LEU A 499 27.39 9.71 4.75
CA LEU A 499 26.54 8.60 5.15
C LEU A 499 26.01 7.89 3.90
N VAL A 500 25.87 6.58 3.96
CA VAL A 500 25.26 5.72 2.95
C VAL A 500 23.99 5.12 3.55
N PHE A 501 22.89 5.16 2.82
CA PHE A 501 21.59 4.67 3.28
C PHE A 501 20.97 3.63 2.34
N THR A 502 21.75 3.03 1.45
CA THR A 502 21.18 2.09 0.47
C THR A 502 20.67 0.81 1.16
N ASN A 503 21.45 -0.25 1.19
CA ASN A 503 21.04 -1.50 1.85
C ASN A 503 21.44 -1.55 3.32
N LYS A 504 22.53 -0.87 3.68
CA LYS A 504 23.06 -0.79 5.04
C LYS A 504 23.40 0.66 5.36
N THR A 505 23.23 1.03 6.62
CA THR A 505 23.76 2.31 7.09
C THR A 505 25.28 2.17 7.25
N ALA A 506 26.03 3.02 6.52
CA ALA A 506 27.49 3.02 6.55
C ALA A 506 28.05 4.44 6.50
N VAL A 507 29.24 4.64 7.07
CA VAL A 507 30.01 5.87 6.89
C VAL A 507 31.13 5.62 5.88
N ARG A 508 31.26 6.51 4.89
CA ARG A 508 32.40 6.55 3.97
C ARG A 508 33.34 7.69 4.33
N TYR A 509 34.60 7.36 4.51
CA TYR A 509 35.69 8.32 4.67
C TYR A 509 36.43 8.45 3.36
N TYR A 510 36.54 9.66 2.81
CA TYR A 510 37.17 9.93 1.51
C TYR A 510 38.56 10.50 1.68
N PHE A 511 39.50 10.01 0.87
CA PHE A 511 40.91 10.39 0.90
C PHE A 511 41.40 10.76 -0.49
N ALA A 512 42.20 11.83 -0.55
CA ALA A 512 43.06 12.13 -1.68
C ALA A 512 44.43 11.49 -1.41
N VAL A 513 44.92 10.68 -2.36
CA VAL A 513 46.14 9.89 -2.24
C VAL A 513 47.08 10.24 -3.38
N SER A 514 48.34 10.54 -3.08
CA SER A 514 49.38 10.88 -4.07
C SER A 514 50.39 9.75 -4.33
N GLY A 515 50.18 8.58 -3.70
CA GLY A 515 51.03 7.41 -3.85
C GLY A 515 50.25 6.13 -4.07
N ASP A 516 50.86 5.00 -3.75
CA ASP A 516 50.19 3.69 -3.80
C ASP A 516 49.27 3.52 -2.59
N ILE A 517 47.97 3.28 -2.84
CA ILE A 517 46.97 3.10 -1.78
C ILE A 517 47.28 1.88 -0.89
N ASP A 518 47.90 0.85 -1.45
CA ASP A 518 48.26 -0.38 -0.72
C ASP A 518 49.39 -0.17 0.31
N SER A 519 50.05 1.00 0.29
CA SER A 519 51.00 1.40 1.30
C SER A 519 50.37 1.82 2.62
N TYR A 520 49.04 2.00 2.65
CA TYR A 520 48.31 2.48 3.82
C TYR A 520 47.40 1.39 4.40
N SER A 521 47.35 1.34 5.70
CA SER A 521 46.38 0.51 6.44
C SER A 521 45.24 1.38 7.01
N PHE A 522 44.02 0.83 7.04
CA PHE A 522 42.83 1.51 7.53
C PHE A 522 42.15 0.64 8.60
N LYS A 523 41.98 1.16 9.82
CA LYS A 523 41.41 0.39 10.93
C LYS A 523 40.42 1.20 11.76
N VAL A 524 39.36 0.52 12.23
CA VAL A 524 38.50 0.97 13.33
C VAL A 524 38.65 -0.05 14.45
N GLY A 525 39.25 0.36 15.57
CA GLY A 525 39.70 -0.59 16.59
C GLY A 525 40.69 -1.60 15.99
N ASP A 526 40.38 -2.89 16.17
CA ASP A 526 41.20 -3.99 15.63
C ASP A 526 40.77 -4.44 14.21
N THR A 527 39.63 -3.94 13.71
CA THR A 527 39.09 -4.33 12.40
C THR A 527 39.75 -3.55 11.27
N SER A 528 40.27 -4.27 10.27
CA SER A 528 40.88 -3.69 9.08
C SER A 528 39.89 -3.54 7.93
N TYR A 529 39.96 -2.43 7.22
CA TYR A 529 39.11 -2.12 6.07
C TYR A 529 39.95 -1.86 4.83
N LYS A 530 39.38 -2.04 3.64
CA LYS A 530 40.03 -1.76 2.36
C LYS A 530 39.54 -0.44 1.79
N ALA A 531 40.45 0.30 1.20
CA ALA A 531 40.10 1.48 0.40
C ALA A 531 39.63 1.06 -1.00
N VAL A 532 38.61 1.77 -1.52
CA VAL A 532 38.04 1.56 -2.84
C VAL A 532 38.19 2.85 -3.66
N ALA A 533 38.70 2.72 -4.89
CA ALA A 533 38.85 3.85 -5.80
C ALA A 533 37.48 4.31 -6.34
N LYS A 534 37.26 5.63 -6.33
CA LYS A 534 36.05 6.25 -6.88
C LYS A 534 36.32 7.70 -7.29
N ASP A 535 36.04 8.05 -8.55
CA ASP A 535 36.09 9.43 -9.07
C ASP A 535 37.41 10.20 -8.78
N GLY A 536 38.54 9.52 -8.89
CA GLY A 536 39.86 10.09 -8.63
C GLY A 536 40.26 10.25 -7.15
N MET A 537 39.46 9.70 -6.25
CA MET A 537 39.71 9.58 -4.82
C MET A 537 39.62 8.12 -4.37
N TYR A 538 39.92 7.89 -3.11
CA TYR A 538 39.65 6.61 -2.44
C TYR A 538 38.68 6.82 -1.30
N TYR A 539 37.81 5.83 -1.03
CA TYR A 539 37.00 5.81 0.17
C TYR A 539 37.18 4.51 0.94
N VAL A 540 37.00 4.61 2.25
CA VAL A 540 36.88 3.48 3.17
C VAL A 540 35.46 3.50 3.71
N GLU A 541 34.75 2.39 3.57
CA GLU A 541 33.38 2.23 4.05
C GLU A 541 33.37 1.44 5.35
N ILE A 542 32.72 2.00 6.37
CA ILE A 542 32.49 1.36 7.65
C ILE A 542 30.98 1.05 7.73
N PRO A 543 30.57 -0.19 7.47
CA PRO A 543 29.18 -0.62 7.55
C PRO A 543 28.78 -0.96 8.98
N GLY A 544 27.51 -1.32 9.18
CA GLY A 544 27.06 -1.91 10.43
C GLY A 544 26.77 -0.88 11.51
N ILE A 545 26.11 0.23 11.14
CA ILE A 545 25.75 1.27 12.10
C ILE A 545 24.31 1.08 12.54
N ASN A 546 24.13 0.69 13.80
CA ASN A 546 22.79 0.50 14.34
C ASN A 546 22.07 1.84 14.55
N PRO A 547 20.75 1.85 14.53
CA PRO A 547 19.96 3.07 14.76
C PRO A 547 20.29 3.78 16.09
N GLN A 548 20.55 3.04 17.16
CA GLN A 548 20.89 3.60 18.46
C GLN A 548 22.29 4.25 18.48
N ASP A 549 23.18 3.88 17.57
CA ASP A 549 24.61 4.28 17.59
C ASP A 549 24.90 5.49 16.68
N LEU A 550 23.88 6.14 16.09
CA LEU A 550 24.09 7.25 15.13
C LEU A 550 24.85 8.45 15.73
N ALA A 551 24.83 8.62 17.05
CA ALA A 551 25.54 9.68 17.74
C ALA A 551 26.99 9.28 18.12
N GLU A 552 27.34 8.00 18.05
CA GLU A 552 28.67 7.52 18.42
C GLU A 552 29.73 7.91 17.41
N GLU A 553 30.90 8.28 17.91
CA GLU A 553 32.04 8.65 17.07
C GLU A 553 32.77 7.39 16.60
N ILE A 554 32.89 7.23 15.30
CA ILE A 554 33.68 6.18 14.66
C ILE A 554 35.05 6.77 14.34
N VAL A 555 36.11 6.25 14.96
CA VAL A 555 37.49 6.73 14.73
C VAL A 555 38.20 5.79 13.75
N LEU A 556 38.39 6.26 12.50
CA LEU A 556 39.15 5.56 11.49
C LEU A 556 40.64 5.98 11.61
N THR A 557 41.51 5.01 11.88
CA THR A 557 42.94 5.19 11.90
C THR A 557 43.54 4.79 10.56
N VAL A 558 44.33 5.70 9.98
CA VAL A 558 45.11 5.49 8.75
C VAL A 558 46.60 5.49 9.12
N SER A 559 47.36 4.50 8.67
CA SER A 559 48.79 4.43 8.96
C SER A 559 49.60 3.85 7.78
N ASP A 560 50.82 4.35 7.58
CA ASP A 560 51.81 3.79 6.66
C ASP A 560 52.83 2.84 7.38
N GLY A 561 52.58 2.56 8.66
CA GLY A 561 53.44 1.73 9.51
C GLY A 561 54.45 2.55 10.33
N THR A 562 54.68 3.84 10.03
CA THR A 562 55.55 4.77 10.76
C THR A 562 54.69 5.86 11.42
N ASP A 563 53.91 6.54 10.62
CA ASP A 563 53.02 7.62 11.04
C ASP A 563 51.56 7.17 11.06
N SER A 564 50.72 7.90 11.78
CA SER A 564 49.29 7.64 11.83
C SER A 564 48.47 8.92 11.86
N MET A 565 47.28 8.83 11.25
CA MET A 565 46.24 9.84 11.27
C MET A 565 44.95 9.20 11.77
N ALA A 566 44.29 9.80 12.75
CA ALA A 566 42.97 9.38 13.22
C ALA A 566 41.89 10.37 12.78
N VAL A 567 40.81 9.86 12.22
CA VAL A 567 39.67 10.65 11.75
C VAL A 567 38.39 10.19 12.48
N GLY A 568 37.90 11.02 13.40
CA GLY A 568 36.65 10.80 14.13
C GLY A 568 35.46 11.43 13.41
N TYR A 569 34.42 10.64 13.22
CA TYR A 569 33.17 11.09 12.60
C TYR A 569 31.98 10.26 13.09
N SER A 570 30.82 10.89 13.29
CA SER A 570 29.56 10.18 13.61
C SER A 570 28.52 10.35 12.49
N PRO A 571 27.62 9.38 12.29
CA PRO A 571 26.46 9.54 11.40
C PRO A 571 25.64 10.79 11.70
N LEU A 572 25.46 11.13 12.98
CA LEU A 572 24.74 12.32 13.41
C LEU A 572 25.35 13.62 12.84
N ASN A 573 26.67 13.68 12.69
CA ASN A 573 27.34 14.83 12.06
C ASN A 573 26.89 15.04 10.59
N TYR A 574 26.66 13.96 9.86
CA TYR A 574 26.10 14.04 8.52
C TYR A 574 24.65 14.54 8.55
N ILE A 575 23.83 13.94 9.43
CA ILE A 575 22.41 14.29 9.58
C ILE A 575 22.26 15.79 9.84
N VAL A 576 22.92 16.32 10.86
CA VAL A 576 22.87 17.74 11.24
C VAL A 576 23.34 18.65 10.10
N ARG A 577 24.47 18.31 9.46
CA ARG A 577 25.03 19.09 8.37
C ARG A 577 24.12 19.14 7.16
N MET A 578 23.56 18.00 6.76
CA MET A 578 22.77 17.88 5.53
C MET A 578 21.32 18.29 5.73
N TYR A 579 20.78 18.21 6.94
CA TYR A 579 19.46 18.75 7.27
C TYR A 579 19.38 20.25 6.98
N GLY A 580 20.44 21.01 7.27
CA GLY A 580 20.51 22.45 6.94
C GLY A 580 20.73 22.79 5.46
N LYS A 581 21.11 21.84 4.60
CA LYS A 581 21.58 22.10 3.22
C LYS A 581 20.91 21.23 2.14
N GLY A 582 20.26 20.14 2.53
CA GLY A 582 19.68 19.16 1.62
C GLY A 582 18.40 19.65 0.95
N THR A 583 17.93 18.88 -0.04
CA THR A 583 16.57 19.01 -0.59
C THR A 583 15.54 18.68 0.48
N GLU A 584 14.29 19.05 0.28
CA GLU A 584 13.22 18.78 1.24
C GLU A 584 13.06 17.27 1.48
N ALA A 585 13.10 16.45 0.42
CA ALA A 585 13.05 14.99 0.53
C ALA A 585 14.20 14.43 1.40
N LEU A 586 15.42 14.95 1.24
CA LEU A 586 16.55 14.54 2.08
C LEU A 586 16.37 14.99 3.53
N LYS A 587 15.86 16.19 3.78
CA LYS A 587 15.58 16.68 5.13
C LYS A 587 14.56 15.80 5.85
N ASN A 588 13.46 15.46 5.17
CA ASN A 588 12.42 14.58 5.71
C ASN A 588 12.98 13.20 6.07
N LEU A 589 13.83 12.62 5.19
CA LEU A 589 14.50 11.35 5.46
C LEU A 589 15.40 11.44 6.70
N LEU A 590 16.23 12.50 6.79
CA LEU A 590 17.19 12.69 7.89
C LEU A 590 16.47 12.96 9.23
N ALA A 591 15.35 13.70 9.22
CA ALA A 591 14.52 13.90 10.41
C ALA A 591 13.92 12.58 10.91
N ALA A 592 13.37 11.78 10.00
CA ALA A 592 12.82 10.47 10.34
C ALA A 592 13.91 9.50 10.83
N MET A 593 15.09 9.49 10.20
CA MET A 593 16.23 8.70 10.67
C MET A 593 16.67 9.11 12.09
N TYR A 594 16.64 10.40 12.38
CA TYR A 594 16.96 10.92 13.72
C TYR A 594 15.86 10.57 14.74
N GLY A 595 14.59 10.65 14.38
CA GLY A 595 13.46 10.19 15.22
C GLY A 595 13.59 8.71 15.58
N TYR A 596 13.87 7.87 14.59
CA TYR A 596 14.12 6.44 14.79
C TYR A 596 15.32 6.20 15.73
N HIS A 597 16.43 6.91 15.55
CA HIS A 597 17.58 6.88 16.45
C HIS A 597 17.20 7.18 17.91
N LEU A 598 16.43 8.24 18.16
CA LEU A 598 16.04 8.63 19.49
C LEU A 598 15.23 7.53 20.21
N LYS A 599 14.30 6.87 19.51
CA LYS A 599 13.52 5.77 20.08
C LYS A 599 14.36 4.50 20.26
N ALA A 600 15.22 4.16 19.30
CA ALA A 600 16.12 3.02 19.40
C ALA A 600 17.09 3.17 20.59
N ALA A 601 17.69 4.34 20.78
CA ALA A 601 18.58 4.62 21.91
C ALA A 601 17.89 4.62 23.29
N LEU A 602 16.58 4.85 23.35
CA LEU A 602 15.78 4.71 24.58
C LEU A 602 15.44 3.25 24.86
N TYR A 603 15.03 2.50 23.86
CA TYR A 603 14.56 1.12 23.99
C TYR A 603 15.70 0.15 24.37
N THR A 604 16.94 0.44 24.01
CA THR A 604 18.11 -0.41 24.30
C THR A 604 18.76 -0.11 25.65
N LYS A 605 18.26 0.84 26.44
CA LYS A 605 18.70 1.13 27.81
C LYS A 605 17.92 0.33 28.84
#